data_7262bd7bdd59591c692d523c55c12781
#
_entry.id   7262bd7bdd59591c692d523c55c12781
#
_cell.length_a   1.000
_cell.length_b   1.000
_cell.length_c   1.000
_cell.angle_alpha   90.00
_cell.angle_beta   90.00
_cell.angle_gamma   90.00
#
_symmetry.space_group_name_H-M   'P 1'
#
loop_
_entity.id
_entity.type
_entity.pdbx_description
1 polymer ?
#
loop_
_entity_poly.entity_id
_entity_poly.type
_entity_poly.pdbx_seq_one_letter_code
_entity_poly.pdbx_strand_id
1 'polypeptide(L)'
;MNKIRQRLIESLAYAWWSSVTPLVNREVTPVPRPFCLTFSVTHRCNSRCTMCHLWQYEKSRDLSVEEVQRIFEDNDFSSLTALTLTGGEPTLRGDLVDLLGIITHACPRLHQVTLATNGLESQRVIEQVKSCLREILDNSSIERFVVQVSLDGIGELHDRIRGVRGFHDRVIETLTLLKEMAREEQRLALKISSTVQPANVDSVHELQELAKGLGIPIRFGALVFSPCYYENTLGNGALRFAPEQATRAAAVFSELADADPGANVKFYYRDAARMMLGAQRAQTCMMGYYGFVIEYDGNVYPCVNCEDRTFGNLCKQSFRELWWGAHAQAIRCEMRARCCPVCASICYTLPSNLMQAADIGWRRLLRRVDPGEKKIEY
;
A
#
# COMPACT_ATOMS: atom_id res chain seq x y z
N MET A 1 0.15 -21.87 -15.57
CA MET A 1 0.50 -20.89 -16.62
C MET A 1 1.97 -20.51 -16.47
N ASN A 2 2.79 -20.49 -17.53
CA ASN A 2 4.23 -20.35 -17.43
C ASN A 2 4.60 -18.95 -16.88
N LYS A 3 5.38 -18.85 -15.79
CA LYS A 3 5.82 -17.58 -15.14
C LYS A 3 6.37 -16.55 -16.12
N ILE A 4 6.96 -17.03 -17.22
CA ILE A 4 7.47 -16.18 -18.32
C ILE A 4 6.31 -15.49 -19.04
N ARG A 5 5.23 -16.23 -19.35
CA ARG A 5 4.05 -15.71 -20.05
C ARG A 5 3.30 -14.66 -19.22
N GLN A 6 3.23 -14.86 -17.91
CA GLN A 6 2.60 -13.94 -17.00
C GLN A 6 3.41 -12.64 -16.87
N ARG A 7 4.73 -12.73 -16.68
CA ARG A 7 5.62 -11.56 -16.71
C ARG A 7 5.57 -10.79 -18.04
N LEU A 8 5.40 -11.51 -19.15
CA LEU A 8 5.25 -10.89 -20.47
C LEU A 8 3.92 -10.14 -20.58
N ILE A 9 2.83 -10.70 -20.08
CA ILE A 9 1.50 -10.07 -20.05
C ILE A 9 1.51 -8.83 -19.14
N GLU A 10 2.11 -8.93 -17.96
CA GLU A 10 2.30 -7.80 -17.07
C GLU A 10 3.16 -6.71 -17.72
N SER A 11 4.27 -7.10 -18.36
CA SER A 11 5.14 -6.15 -19.08
C SER A 11 4.43 -5.51 -20.28
N LEU A 12 3.59 -6.25 -21.00
CA LEU A 12 2.80 -5.70 -22.10
C LEU A 12 1.66 -4.81 -21.61
N ALA A 13 1.01 -5.16 -20.51
CA ALA A 13 0.01 -4.30 -19.86
C ALA A 13 0.67 -3.01 -19.35
N TYR A 14 1.86 -3.10 -18.76
CA TYR A 14 2.67 -1.96 -18.34
C TYR A 14 3.13 -1.11 -19.55
N ALA A 15 3.58 -1.72 -20.63
CA ALA A 15 3.99 -1.02 -21.85
C ALA A 15 2.81 -0.32 -22.52
N TRP A 16 1.65 -0.95 -22.55
CA TRP A 16 0.42 -0.33 -23.04
C TRP A 16 0.01 0.85 -22.16
N TRP A 17 0.04 0.71 -20.85
CA TRP A 17 -0.26 1.76 -19.88
C TRP A 17 0.70 2.95 -20.02
N SER A 18 1.98 2.71 -20.13
CA SER A 18 2.96 3.79 -20.29
C SER A 18 2.80 4.52 -21.62
N SER A 19 2.35 3.83 -22.66
CA SER A 19 2.01 4.45 -23.95
C SER A 19 0.75 5.32 -23.89
N VAL A 20 -0.21 4.93 -23.01
CA VAL A 20 -1.50 5.63 -22.84
C VAL A 20 -1.40 6.75 -21.80
N THR A 21 -0.49 6.67 -20.84
CA THR A 21 -0.31 7.70 -19.78
C THR A 21 -0.12 9.13 -20.31
N PRO A 22 0.67 9.40 -21.39
CA PRO A 22 0.75 10.73 -21.97
C PRO A 22 -0.56 11.19 -22.61
N LEU A 23 -1.39 10.26 -23.08
CA LEU A 23 -2.71 10.53 -23.67
C LEU A 23 -3.76 10.76 -22.58
N VAL A 24 -3.69 10.03 -21.47
CA VAL A 24 -4.48 10.28 -20.26
C VAL A 24 -4.21 11.70 -19.71
N ASN A 25 -2.98 12.18 -19.84
CA ASN A 25 -2.61 13.54 -19.49
C ASN A 25 -3.28 14.61 -20.39
N ARG A 26 -3.92 14.23 -21.50
CA ARG A 26 -4.59 15.14 -22.44
C ARG A 26 -6.12 15.04 -22.41
N GLU A 27 -6.70 14.48 -21.35
CA GLU A 27 -8.17 14.32 -21.18
C GLU A 27 -8.88 13.44 -22.25
N VAL A 28 -8.12 12.79 -23.12
CA VAL A 28 -8.66 12.16 -24.35
C VAL A 28 -8.88 10.65 -24.22
N THR A 29 -8.36 10.02 -23.16
CA THR A 29 -8.47 8.56 -23.03
C THR A 29 -9.34 8.15 -21.83
N PRO A 30 -10.21 7.14 -21.99
CA PRO A 30 -10.96 6.59 -20.87
C PRO A 30 -10.00 6.04 -19.81
N VAL A 31 -10.26 6.36 -18.55
CA VAL A 31 -9.52 5.78 -17.41
C VAL A 31 -9.72 4.28 -17.46
N PRO A 32 -8.64 3.47 -17.40
CA PRO A 32 -8.77 2.02 -17.46
C PRO A 32 -9.40 1.46 -16.19
N ARG A 33 -9.73 0.18 -16.22
CA ARG A 33 -10.14 -0.57 -15.05
C ARG A 33 -8.96 -0.67 -14.08
N PRO A 34 -9.18 -0.49 -12.77
CA PRO A 34 -8.10 -0.64 -11.79
C PRO A 34 -7.70 -2.12 -11.65
N PHE A 35 -6.47 -2.34 -11.23
CA PHE A 35 -5.95 -3.67 -10.97
C PHE A 35 -5.48 -3.87 -9.51
N CYS A 36 -5.47 -2.81 -8.69
CA CYS A 36 -5.14 -2.89 -7.26
C CYS A 36 -6.28 -2.33 -6.41
N LEU A 37 -6.64 -3.06 -5.36
CA LEU A 37 -7.57 -2.64 -4.32
C LEU A 37 -6.87 -2.65 -2.96
N THR A 38 -6.98 -1.55 -2.23
CA THR A 38 -6.76 -1.51 -0.79
C THR A 38 -8.13 -1.46 -0.10
N PHE A 39 -8.46 -2.45 0.71
CA PHE A 39 -9.71 -2.50 1.45
C PHE A 39 -9.44 -2.37 2.94
N SER A 40 -9.88 -1.26 3.49
CA SER A 40 -9.90 -0.97 4.92
C SER A 40 -11.12 -1.66 5.53
N VAL A 41 -10.99 -2.91 5.94
CA VAL A 41 -12.13 -3.76 6.33
C VAL A 41 -12.76 -3.36 7.65
N THR A 42 -12.04 -2.62 8.49
CA THR A 42 -12.51 -2.12 9.79
C THR A 42 -11.74 -0.87 10.21
N HIS A 43 -12.37 0.01 10.97
CA HIS A 43 -11.67 1.11 11.63
C HIS A 43 -11.20 0.75 13.05
N ARG A 44 -11.68 -0.37 13.61
CA ARG A 44 -11.32 -0.79 14.96
C ARG A 44 -9.86 -1.20 15.03
N CYS A 45 -9.16 -0.74 16.07
CA CYS A 45 -7.77 -1.08 16.30
C CYS A 45 -7.50 -1.25 17.80
N ASN A 46 -6.68 -2.24 18.14
CA ASN A 46 -6.21 -2.49 19.51
C ASN A 46 -4.85 -1.83 19.81
N SER A 47 -4.27 -1.11 18.84
CA SER A 47 -3.07 -0.27 19.00
C SER A 47 -3.45 1.19 19.28
N ARG A 48 -2.50 1.94 19.86
CA ARG A 48 -2.60 3.37 20.15
C ARG A 48 -1.41 4.13 19.60
N CYS A 49 -1.11 3.89 18.32
CA CYS A 49 0.08 4.41 17.65
C CYS A 49 0.13 5.94 17.70
N THR A 50 1.33 6.48 17.98
CA THR A 50 1.56 7.93 18.01
C THR A 50 1.39 8.60 16.64
N MET A 51 1.65 7.85 15.55
CA MET A 51 1.52 8.34 14.18
C MET A 51 0.14 8.07 13.55
N CYS A 52 -0.79 7.46 14.28
CA CYS A 52 -2.13 7.14 13.79
C CYS A 52 -3.13 7.40 14.90
N HIS A 53 -4.13 8.23 14.64
CA HIS A 53 -5.15 8.63 15.61
C HIS A 53 -6.49 7.93 15.38
N LEU A 54 -6.55 6.97 14.46
CA LEU A 54 -7.77 6.23 14.11
C LEU A 54 -8.49 5.67 15.36
N TRP A 55 -7.74 5.22 16.35
CA TRP A 55 -8.24 4.66 17.61
C TRP A 55 -8.92 5.68 18.56
N GLN A 56 -8.75 6.99 18.30
CA GLN A 56 -9.31 8.06 19.14
C GLN A 56 -10.74 8.43 18.78
N TYR A 57 -11.21 8.01 17.62
CA TYR A 57 -12.50 8.44 17.11
C TYR A 57 -13.49 7.30 17.04
N GLU A 58 -14.70 7.52 17.53
CA GLU A 58 -15.83 6.66 17.22
C GLU A 58 -16.23 6.86 15.77
N LYS A 59 -16.33 5.76 15.05
CA LYS A 59 -16.71 5.73 13.64
C LYS A 59 -18.06 5.03 13.46
N SER A 60 -18.63 5.18 12.28
CA SER A 60 -19.75 4.36 11.85
C SER A 60 -19.38 2.87 11.91
N ARG A 61 -20.38 1.99 11.87
CA ARG A 61 -20.12 0.55 11.83
C ARG A 61 -19.37 0.14 10.56
N ASP A 62 -18.62 -0.92 10.65
CA ASP A 62 -18.02 -1.58 9.50
C ASP A 62 -19.14 -2.12 8.56
N LEU A 63 -18.86 -2.23 7.26
CA LEU A 63 -19.73 -2.93 6.32
C LEU A 63 -19.99 -4.36 6.78
N SER A 64 -21.23 -4.83 6.72
CA SER A 64 -21.55 -6.23 6.99
C SER A 64 -21.09 -7.14 5.85
N VAL A 65 -21.07 -8.46 6.10
CA VAL A 65 -20.73 -9.47 5.09
C VAL A 65 -21.69 -9.35 3.88
N GLU A 66 -22.98 -9.16 4.12
CA GLU A 66 -23.99 -9.03 3.09
C GLU A 66 -23.85 -7.73 2.28
N GLU A 67 -23.38 -6.65 2.91
CA GLU A 67 -23.09 -5.39 2.20
C GLU A 67 -21.87 -5.55 1.31
N VAL A 68 -20.80 -6.18 1.81
CA VAL A 68 -19.61 -6.49 1.01
C VAL A 68 -19.96 -7.44 -0.13
N GLN A 69 -20.78 -8.48 0.11
CA GLN A 69 -21.23 -9.38 -0.93
C GLN A 69 -21.96 -8.63 -2.04
N ARG A 70 -22.95 -7.80 -1.72
CA ARG A 70 -23.66 -6.98 -2.70
C ARG A 70 -22.70 -6.06 -3.49
N ILE A 71 -21.76 -5.40 -2.80
CA ILE A 71 -20.78 -4.54 -3.47
C ILE A 71 -19.98 -5.31 -4.51
N PHE A 72 -19.55 -6.53 -4.20
CA PHE A 72 -18.71 -7.32 -5.11
C PHE A 72 -19.51 -8.08 -6.17
N GLU A 73 -20.78 -8.41 -5.92
CA GLU A 73 -21.69 -9.03 -6.90
C GLU A 73 -22.22 -8.00 -7.91
N ASP A 74 -22.60 -6.82 -7.44
CA ASP A 74 -23.24 -5.78 -8.26
C ASP A 74 -22.23 -5.00 -9.13
N ASN A 75 -20.93 -5.18 -8.92
CA ASN A 75 -19.88 -4.42 -9.58
C ASN A 75 -18.82 -5.33 -10.21
N ASP A 76 -18.31 -4.90 -11.35
CA ASP A 76 -17.27 -5.63 -12.09
C ASP A 76 -15.86 -5.27 -11.57
N PHE A 77 -15.36 -6.11 -10.68
CA PHE A 77 -14.00 -6.07 -10.17
C PHE A 77 -13.07 -7.14 -10.78
N SER A 78 -13.46 -7.75 -11.89
CA SER A 78 -12.72 -8.84 -12.55
C SER A 78 -11.32 -8.47 -13.04
N SER A 79 -11.00 -7.17 -13.12
CA SER A 79 -9.67 -6.67 -13.49
C SER A 79 -8.67 -6.66 -12.33
N LEU A 80 -9.14 -6.81 -11.09
CA LEU A 80 -8.26 -6.77 -9.92
C LEU A 80 -7.29 -7.94 -9.91
N THR A 81 -6.02 -7.63 -9.68
CA THR A 81 -4.92 -8.59 -9.62
C THR A 81 -4.22 -8.61 -8.27
N ALA A 82 -4.37 -7.54 -7.49
CA ALA A 82 -3.81 -7.42 -6.15
C ALA A 82 -4.81 -6.80 -5.17
N LEU A 83 -4.91 -7.41 -3.99
CA LEU A 83 -5.73 -6.97 -2.87
C LEU A 83 -4.84 -6.72 -1.65
N THR A 84 -5.06 -5.60 -0.97
CA THR A 84 -4.53 -5.37 0.37
C THR A 84 -5.68 -5.22 1.36
N LEU A 85 -5.78 -6.13 2.32
CA LEU A 85 -6.68 -6.04 3.46
C LEU A 85 -5.96 -5.28 4.58
N THR A 86 -6.57 -4.20 5.03
CA THR A 86 -6.02 -3.27 6.02
C THR A 86 -7.15 -2.62 6.83
N GLY A 87 -6.91 -1.48 7.42
CA GLY A 87 -7.85 -0.70 8.21
C GLY A 87 -7.23 -0.27 9.53
N GLY A 88 -7.96 -0.39 10.62
CA GLY A 88 -7.38 -0.38 11.97
C GLY A 88 -6.53 -1.62 12.17
N GLU A 89 -7.10 -2.67 12.74
CA GLU A 89 -6.49 -4.00 12.79
C GLU A 89 -7.45 -5.04 12.17
N PRO A 90 -7.17 -5.51 10.94
CA PRO A 90 -8.07 -6.41 10.22
C PRO A 90 -8.35 -7.71 10.97
N THR A 91 -7.38 -8.23 11.73
CA THR A 91 -7.53 -9.49 12.46
C THR A 91 -8.52 -9.42 13.63
N LEU A 92 -8.95 -8.22 14.02
CA LEU A 92 -10.03 -8.04 14.99
C LEU A 92 -11.40 -8.36 14.39
N ARG A 93 -11.51 -8.44 13.08
CA ARG A 93 -12.75 -8.74 12.38
C ARG A 93 -12.97 -10.25 12.34
N GLY A 94 -14.06 -10.72 12.98
CA GLY A 94 -14.33 -12.17 13.10
C GLY A 94 -14.71 -12.84 11.78
N ASP A 95 -15.29 -12.06 10.87
CA ASP A 95 -15.77 -12.46 9.54
C ASP A 95 -14.76 -12.15 8.40
N LEU A 96 -13.49 -11.90 8.73
CA LEU A 96 -12.45 -11.55 7.75
C LEU A 96 -12.31 -12.60 6.63
N VAL A 97 -12.46 -13.86 6.97
CA VAL A 97 -12.35 -14.99 6.02
C VAL A 97 -13.53 -14.99 5.05
N ASP A 98 -14.74 -14.72 5.54
CA ASP A 98 -15.93 -14.64 4.70
C ASP A 98 -15.79 -13.50 3.67
N LEU A 99 -15.27 -12.34 4.12
CA LEU A 99 -14.96 -11.22 3.22
C LEU A 99 -13.92 -11.61 2.16
N LEU A 100 -12.88 -12.33 2.56
CA LEU A 100 -11.85 -12.79 1.62
C LEU A 100 -12.45 -13.74 0.59
N GLY A 101 -13.31 -14.68 1.00
CA GLY A 101 -14.01 -15.62 0.11
C GLY A 101 -14.88 -14.91 -0.91
N ILE A 102 -15.67 -13.93 -0.48
CA ILE A 102 -16.50 -13.10 -1.39
C ILE A 102 -15.61 -12.39 -2.43
N ILE A 103 -14.52 -11.76 -1.99
CA ILE A 103 -13.66 -10.99 -2.87
C ILE A 103 -12.91 -11.89 -3.84
N THR A 104 -12.40 -13.02 -3.41
CA THR A 104 -11.66 -13.96 -4.27
C THR A 104 -12.58 -14.58 -5.32
N HIS A 105 -13.84 -14.87 -4.98
CA HIS A 105 -14.83 -15.35 -5.92
C HIS A 105 -15.18 -14.30 -6.99
N ALA A 106 -15.39 -13.05 -6.59
CA ALA A 106 -15.72 -11.95 -7.51
C ALA A 106 -14.54 -11.49 -8.36
N CYS A 107 -13.30 -11.78 -7.94
CA CYS A 107 -12.07 -11.29 -8.58
C CYS A 107 -11.21 -12.44 -9.14
N PRO A 108 -11.61 -13.10 -10.25
CA PRO A 108 -10.95 -14.32 -10.75
C PRO A 108 -9.51 -14.12 -11.24
N ARG A 109 -9.07 -12.88 -11.42
CA ARG A 109 -7.68 -12.53 -11.80
C ARG A 109 -6.80 -12.16 -10.62
N LEU A 110 -7.36 -12.21 -9.41
CA LEU A 110 -6.61 -11.90 -8.19
C LEU A 110 -5.56 -12.99 -7.95
N HIS A 111 -4.29 -12.61 -7.96
CA HIS A 111 -3.16 -13.54 -7.76
C HIS A 111 -2.33 -13.19 -6.52
N GLN A 112 -2.50 -12.00 -5.96
CA GLN A 112 -1.83 -11.61 -4.73
C GLN A 112 -2.81 -10.99 -3.73
N VAL A 113 -2.79 -11.51 -2.50
CA VAL A 113 -3.47 -10.93 -1.35
C VAL A 113 -2.42 -10.52 -0.31
N THR A 114 -2.56 -9.33 0.25
CA THR A 114 -1.74 -8.85 1.37
C THR A 114 -2.66 -8.58 2.57
N LEU A 115 -2.34 -9.15 3.72
CA LEU A 115 -2.95 -8.83 5.00
C LEU A 115 -1.97 -8.00 5.82
N ALA A 116 -2.33 -6.74 6.09
CA ALA A 116 -1.56 -5.87 6.98
C ALA A 116 -2.04 -6.07 8.42
N THR A 117 -1.13 -6.32 9.34
CA THR A 117 -1.45 -6.50 10.77
C THR A 117 -0.43 -5.79 11.65
N ASN A 118 -0.88 -5.36 12.80
CA ASN A 118 0.00 -4.82 13.84
C ASN A 118 0.71 -5.93 14.63
N GLY A 119 0.22 -7.17 14.59
CA GLY A 119 0.86 -8.33 15.22
C GLY A 119 0.71 -8.43 16.73
N LEU A 120 -0.14 -7.61 17.37
CA LEU A 120 -0.24 -7.53 18.83
C LEU A 120 -0.82 -8.77 19.47
N GLU A 121 -1.83 -9.38 18.87
CA GLU A 121 -2.52 -10.58 19.41
C GLU A 121 -2.06 -11.82 18.65
N SER A 122 -0.90 -12.36 19.00
CA SER A 122 -0.22 -13.45 18.29
C SER A 122 -1.15 -14.59 17.90
N GLN A 123 -1.90 -15.15 18.86
CA GLN A 123 -2.80 -16.27 18.62
C GLN A 123 -3.91 -15.93 17.62
N ARG A 124 -4.55 -14.78 17.80
CA ARG A 124 -5.59 -14.30 16.88
C ARG A 124 -5.06 -14.11 15.46
N VAL A 125 -3.88 -13.48 15.33
CA VAL A 125 -3.23 -13.30 14.00
C VAL A 125 -2.99 -14.66 13.36
N ILE A 126 -2.44 -15.61 14.09
CA ILE A 126 -2.16 -16.97 13.58
C ILE A 126 -3.45 -17.70 13.16
N GLU A 127 -4.50 -17.63 13.96
CA GLU A 127 -5.80 -18.23 13.64
C GLU A 127 -6.42 -17.62 12.39
N GLN A 128 -6.43 -16.29 12.27
CA GLN A 128 -6.92 -15.61 11.10
C GLN A 128 -6.09 -15.93 9.85
N VAL A 129 -4.77 -15.91 9.95
CA VAL A 129 -3.88 -16.27 8.82
C VAL A 129 -4.10 -17.71 8.38
N LYS A 130 -4.23 -18.67 9.32
CA LYS A 130 -4.55 -20.08 9.00
C LYS A 130 -5.89 -20.21 8.27
N SER A 131 -6.90 -19.48 8.71
CA SER A 131 -8.23 -19.52 8.08
C SER A 131 -8.22 -18.88 6.71
N CYS A 132 -7.56 -17.71 6.54
CA CYS A 132 -7.37 -17.08 5.23
C CYS A 132 -6.56 -17.97 4.28
N LEU A 133 -5.54 -18.66 4.77
CA LEU A 133 -4.76 -19.60 3.94
C LEU A 133 -5.62 -20.76 3.42
N ARG A 134 -6.49 -21.34 4.24
CA ARG A 134 -7.41 -22.39 3.78
C ARG A 134 -8.30 -21.88 2.65
N GLU A 135 -8.89 -20.70 2.81
CA GLU A 135 -9.70 -20.06 1.78
C GLU A 135 -8.90 -19.82 0.48
N ILE A 136 -7.65 -19.36 0.60
CA ILE A 136 -6.76 -19.10 -0.54
C ILE A 136 -6.31 -20.42 -1.22
N LEU A 137 -6.10 -21.50 -0.46
CA LEU A 137 -5.69 -22.78 -1.03
C LEU A 137 -6.78 -23.38 -1.93
N ASP A 138 -8.04 -23.14 -1.59
CA ASP A 138 -9.19 -23.55 -2.40
C ASP A 138 -9.34 -22.69 -3.67
N ASN A 139 -8.77 -21.49 -3.70
CA ASN A 139 -8.75 -20.61 -4.86
C ASN A 139 -7.43 -20.70 -5.62
N SER A 140 -7.46 -21.36 -6.78
CA SER A 140 -6.26 -21.63 -7.60
C SER A 140 -5.62 -20.39 -8.23
N SER A 141 -6.31 -19.24 -8.30
CA SER A 141 -5.77 -17.99 -8.88
C SER A 141 -4.80 -17.28 -7.94
N ILE A 142 -4.94 -17.46 -6.61
CA ILE A 142 -4.08 -16.82 -5.62
C ILE A 142 -2.74 -17.53 -5.54
N GLU A 143 -1.70 -16.91 -6.07
CA GLU A 143 -0.34 -17.45 -6.06
C GLU A 143 0.44 -17.03 -4.82
N ARG A 144 0.05 -15.92 -4.18
CA ARG A 144 0.80 -15.33 -3.07
C ARG A 144 -0.09 -14.68 -2.03
N PHE A 145 0.03 -15.14 -0.80
CA PHE A 145 -0.53 -14.49 0.38
C PHE A 145 0.61 -13.85 1.18
N VAL A 146 0.59 -12.53 1.33
CA VAL A 146 1.61 -11.77 2.05
C VAL A 146 1.04 -11.32 3.39
N VAL A 147 1.63 -11.76 4.49
CA VAL A 147 1.33 -11.19 5.81
C VAL A 147 2.38 -10.11 6.09
N GLN A 148 1.90 -8.86 6.14
CA GLN A 148 2.72 -7.70 6.43
C GLN A 148 2.55 -7.31 7.89
N VAL A 149 3.60 -7.51 8.69
CA VAL A 149 3.60 -7.20 10.11
C VAL A 149 4.31 -5.87 10.36
N SER A 150 3.71 -5.04 11.18
CA SER A 150 4.25 -3.71 11.50
C SER A 150 5.26 -3.80 12.64
N LEU A 151 6.48 -3.22 12.43
CA LEU A 151 7.52 -3.14 13.47
C LEU A 151 8.32 -1.84 13.30
N ASP A 152 8.19 -0.90 14.25
CA ASP A 152 8.76 0.45 14.14
C ASP A 152 9.91 0.75 15.12
N GLY A 153 10.34 -0.22 15.89
CA GLY A 153 11.41 -0.10 16.85
C GLY A 153 11.74 -1.41 17.53
N ILE A 154 12.74 -1.41 18.38
CA ILE A 154 13.16 -2.53 19.21
C ILE A 154 12.77 -2.25 20.66
N GLY A 155 12.22 -3.25 21.35
CA GLY A 155 11.85 -3.17 22.75
C GLY A 155 10.89 -2.01 23.05
N GLU A 156 11.22 -1.23 24.07
CA GLU A 156 10.40 -0.11 24.53
C GLU A 156 10.18 0.98 23.49
N LEU A 157 11.05 1.13 22.48
CA LEU A 157 10.83 2.09 21.41
C LEU A 157 9.59 1.71 20.59
N HIS A 158 9.46 0.45 20.24
CA HIS A 158 8.26 -0.05 19.56
C HIS A 158 7.00 0.15 20.41
N ASP A 159 7.08 -0.20 21.70
CA ASP A 159 6.00 -0.03 22.65
C ASP A 159 5.50 1.42 22.74
N ARG A 160 6.46 2.37 22.84
CA ARG A 160 6.13 3.81 22.87
C ARG A 160 5.48 4.27 21.57
N ILE A 161 6.00 3.87 20.42
CA ILE A 161 5.46 4.26 19.10
C ILE A 161 4.07 3.68 18.91
N ARG A 162 3.85 2.42 19.30
CA ARG A 162 2.59 1.70 19.11
C ARG A 162 1.59 1.90 20.27
N GLY A 163 2.04 2.53 21.36
CA GLY A 163 1.22 2.96 22.49
C GLY A 163 0.72 1.82 23.40
N VAL A 164 1.36 0.65 23.37
CA VAL A 164 1.02 -0.53 24.20
C VAL A 164 2.28 -1.15 24.75
N ARG A 165 2.35 -1.32 26.06
CA ARG A 165 3.49 -1.95 26.75
C ARG A 165 3.62 -3.44 26.41
N GLY A 166 4.82 -3.91 26.15
CA GLY A 166 5.13 -5.31 25.80
C GLY A 166 4.65 -5.67 24.39
N PHE A 167 4.42 -4.68 23.54
CA PHE A 167 3.99 -4.90 22.16
C PHE A 167 5.11 -5.54 21.33
N HIS A 168 6.35 -5.07 21.50
CA HIS A 168 7.49 -5.58 20.77
C HIS A 168 7.62 -7.10 20.89
N ASP A 169 7.60 -7.63 22.12
CA ASP A 169 7.78 -9.06 22.37
C ASP A 169 6.67 -9.90 21.72
N ARG A 170 5.43 -9.40 21.74
CA ARG A 170 4.29 -10.04 21.05
C ARG A 170 4.44 -10.04 19.54
N VAL A 171 4.95 -8.95 18.96
CA VAL A 171 5.23 -8.90 17.52
C VAL A 171 6.33 -9.89 17.13
N ILE A 172 7.38 -10.01 17.94
CA ILE A 172 8.45 -11.01 17.71
C ILE A 172 7.90 -12.43 17.81
N GLU A 173 7.05 -12.72 18.80
CA GLU A 173 6.33 -13.99 18.87
C GLU A 173 5.49 -14.25 17.62
N THR A 174 4.69 -13.27 17.20
CA THR A 174 3.87 -13.36 15.98
C THR A 174 4.70 -13.64 14.74
N LEU A 175 5.81 -12.91 14.55
CA LEU A 175 6.73 -13.11 13.44
C LEU A 175 7.37 -14.49 13.46
N THR A 176 7.71 -15.01 14.64
CA THR A 176 8.28 -16.34 14.81
C THR A 176 7.30 -17.43 14.40
N LEU A 177 6.07 -17.37 14.90
CA LEU A 177 5.01 -18.32 14.55
C LEU A 177 4.65 -18.27 13.06
N LEU A 178 4.52 -17.07 12.50
CA LEU A 178 4.28 -16.89 11.06
C LEU A 178 5.42 -17.46 10.21
N LYS A 179 6.67 -17.32 10.66
CA LYS A 179 7.83 -17.87 9.95
C LYS A 179 7.80 -19.39 9.92
N GLU A 180 7.37 -20.05 10.98
CA GLU A 180 7.17 -21.50 11.01
C GLU A 180 6.11 -21.91 9.99
N MET A 181 4.97 -21.24 9.97
CA MET A 181 3.92 -21.48 8.97
C MET A 181 4.41 -21.28 7.54
N ALA A 182 5.20 -20.24 7.27
CA ALA A 182 5.71 -19.95 5.94
C ALA A 182 6.77 -20.96 5.43
N ARG A 183 7.32 -21.78 6.31
CA ARG A 183 8.18 -22.92 5.90
C ARG A 183 7.38 -24.08 5.33
N GLU A 184 6.16 -24.25 5.81
CA GLU A 184 5.26 -25.33 5.42
C GLU A 184 4.39 -24.94 4.20
N GLU A 185 4.06 -23.66 4.06
CA GLU A 185 3.16 -23.17 3.03
C GLU A 185 3.87 -22.19 2.06
N GLN A 186 4.13 -22.66 0.84
CA GLN A 186 4.88 -21.90 -0.18
C GLN A 186 4.17 -20.62 -0.67
N ARG A 187 2.84 -20.57 -0.57
CA ARG A 187 2.08 -19.36 -0.96
C ARG A 187 2.17 -18.26 0.11
N LEU A 188 2.50 -18.61 1.36
CA LEU A 188 2.64 -17.65 2.46
C LEU A 188 3.99 -16.95 2.36
N ALA A 189 3.96 -15.64 2.26
CA ALA A 189 5.14 -14.79 2.31
C ALA A 189 5.03 -13.79 3.45
N LEU A 190 6.14 -13.52 4.12
CA LEU A 190 6.19 -12.56 5.21
C LEU A 190 6.93 -11.31 4.81
N LYS A 191 6.52 -10.18 5.38
CA LYS A 191 7.17 -8.90 5.24
C LYS A 191 7.01 -8.09 6.51
N ILE A 192 8.09 -7.49 6.99
CA ILE A 192 8.04 -6.46 8.02
C ILE A 192 7.87 -5.09 7.33
N SER A 193 7.02 -4.25 7.89
CA SER A 193 6.85 -2.86 7.46
C SER A 193 7.15 -1.92 8.62
N SER A 194 8.00 -0.93 8.39
CA SER A 194 8.34 0.09 9.37
C SER A 194 8.11 1.48 8.80
N THR A 195 7.54 2.36 9.61
CA THR A 195 7.35 3.77 9.27
C THR A 195 8.46 4.60 9.90
N VAL A 196 9.33 5.17 9.07
CA VAL A 196 10.39 6.07 9.52
C VAL A 196 9.77 7.40 9.94
N GLN A 197 10.00 7.77 11.19
CA GLN A 197 9.46 8.96 11.84
C GLN A 197 10.49 9.53 12.81
N PRO A 198 10.30 10.75 13.37
CA PRO A 198 11.28 11.35 14.27
C PRO A 198 11.71 10.47 15.44
N ALA A 199 10.79 9.63 15.95
CA ALA A 199 11.05 8.78 17.11
C ALA A 199 11.98 7.60 16.83
N ASN A 200 12.10 7.13 15.57
CA ASN A 200 12.85 5.90 15.24
C ASN A 200 13.89 6.07 14.13
N VAL A 201 14.12 7.28 13.64
CA VAL A 201 15.05 7.52 12.53
C VAL A 201 16.45 7.00 12.83
N ASP A 202 16.87 7.06 14.08
CA ASP A 202 18.20 6.61 14.51
C ASP A 202 18.30 5.08 14.73
N SER A 203 17.15 4.38 14.76
CA SER A 203 17.07 2.92 15.00
C SER A 203 16.80 2.08 13.75
N VAL A 204 16.80 2.69 12.56
CA VAL A 204 16.49 2.00 11.30
C VAL A 204 17.46 0.86 11.02
N HIS A 205 18.75 1.05 11.27
CA HIS A 205 19.78 0.02 11.05
C HIS A 205 19.64 -1.16 12.02
N GLU A 206 19.27 -0.91 13.28
CA GLU A 206 19.01 -1.95 14.26
C GLU A 206 17.83 -2.81 13.82
N LEU A 207 16.78 -2.18 13.28
CA LEU A 207 15.63 -2.90 12.72
C LEU A 207 16.00 -3.72 11.49
N GLN A 208 16.91 -3.24 10.63
CA GLN A 208 17.42 -4.02 9.50
C GLN A 208 18.15 -5.28 9.98
N GLU A 209 19.04 -5.15 10.96
CA GLU A 209 19.78 -6.30 11.50
C GLU A 209 18.85 -7.30 12.22
N LEU A 210 17.83 -6.82 12.95
CA LEU A 210 16.81 -7.68 13.54
C LEU A 210 16.05 -8.45 12.44
N ALA A 211 15.56 -7.77 11.42
CA ALA A 211 14.83 -8.38 10.31
C ALA A 211 15.69 -9.42 9.56
N LYS A 212 16.97 -9.11 9.37
CA LYS A 212 17.97 -10.03 8.78
C LYS A 212 18.18 -11.26 9.65
N GLY A 213 18.31 -11.09 10.96
CA GLY A 213 18.40 -12.20 11.93
C GLY A 213 17.16 -13.10 11.92
N LEU A 214 15.97 -12.49 11.78
CA LEU A 214 14.72 -13.23 11.59
C LEU A 214 14.62 -13.89 10.19
N GLY A 215 15.39 -13.44 9.21
CA GLY A 215 15.29 -13.88 7.82
C GLY A 215 13.99 -13.42 7.14
N ILE A 216 13.40 -12.31 7.59
CA ILE A 216 12.18 -11.74 7.05
C ILE A 216 12.50 -10.39 6.40
N PRO A 217 12.14 -10.16 5.13
CA PRO A 217 12.41 -8.89 4.47
C PRO A 217 11.67 -7.74 5.16
N ILE A 218 12.37 -6.62 5.36
CA ILE A 218 11.80 -5.38 5.90
C ILE A 218 11.71 -4.31 4.82
N ARG A 219 10.67 -3.49 4.90
CA ARG A 219 10.48 -2.29 4.07
C ARG A 219 10.21 -1.09 4.95
N PHE A 220 10.91 0.00 4.65
CA PHE A 220 10.77 1.27 5.34
C PHE A 220 9.95 2.23 4.49
N GLY A 221 8.88 2.76 5.08
CA GLY A 221 8.09 3.84 4.50
C GLY A 221 8.35 5.15 5.23
N ALA A 222 8.35 6.28 4.53
CA ALA A 222 8.32 7.57 5.21
C ALA A 222 6.97 7.80 5.88
N LEU A 223 6.98 8.47 7.02
CA LEU A 223 5.75 8.90 7.68
C LEU A 223 4.90 9.74 6.72
N VAL A 224 3.62 9.46 6.70
CA VAL A 224 2.63 10.16 5.88
C VAL A 224 1.58 10.80 6.78
N PHE A 225 1.20 12.02 6.44
CA PHE A 225 0.08 12.70 7.07
C PHE A 225 -1.18 12.49 6.24
N SER A 226 -2.21 11.98 6.88
CA SER A 226 -3.52 11.73 6.26
C SER A 226 -4.62 12.09 7.25
N PRO A 227 -5.52 13.02 6.91
CA PRO A 227 -6.62 13.37 7.79
C PRO A 227 -7.76 12.35 7.83
N CYS A 228 -7.90 11.49 6.84
CA CYS A 228 -8.99 10.52 6.85
C CYS A 228 -8.58 9.09 7.23
N TYR A 229 -7.36 8.65 6.85
CA TYR A 229 -6.91 7.30 7.14
C TYR A 229 -6.12 7.21 8.46
N TYR A 230 -5.11 8.05 8.64
CA TYR A 230 -4.32 8.09 9.88
C TYR A 230 -4.85 9.11 10.89
N GLU A 231 -5.65 10.06 10.44
CA GLU A 231 -6.22 11.18 11.23
C GLU A 231 -5.15 11.96 12.04
N ASN A 232 -3.95 12.04 11.48
CA ASN A 232 -2.75 12.53 12.15
C ASN A 232 -2.29 13.92 11.67
N THR A 233 -3.18 14.73 11.09
CA THR A 233 -2.83 16.05 10.57
C THR A 233 -2.92 17.15 11.62
N LEU A 234 -3.72 16.97 12.66
CA LEU A 234 -3.92 17.95 13.73
C LEU A 234 -3.08 17.59 14.98
N GLY A 235 -2.52 18.58 15.64
CA GLY A 235 -1.81 18.40 16.93
C GLY A 235 -0.51 17.60 16.87
N ASN A 236 0.09 17.44 15.71
CA ASN A 236 1.17 16.47 15.45
C ASN A 236 2.58 17.07 15.32
N GLY A 237 2.88 18.14 16.02
CA GLY A 237 4.21 18.76 16.00
C GLY A 237 5.35 17.75 16.26
N ALA A 238 5.15 16.79 17.15
CA ALA A 238 6.11 15.73 17.49
C ALA A 238 6.37 14.73 16.34
N LEU A 239 5.48 14.65 15.36
CA LEU A 239 5.63 13.80 14.17
C LEU A 239 6.38 14.51 13.04
N ARG A 240 6.63 15.80 13.13
CA ARG A 240 7.37 16.55 12.13
C ARG A 240 8.86 16.44 12.42
N PHE A 241 9.62 16.10 11.40
CA PHE A 241 11.08 16.09 11.51
C PHE A 241 11.61 17.50 11.74
N ALA A 242 12.40 17.69 12.79
CA ALA A 242 13.26 18.85 12.91
C ALA A 242 14.31 18.85 11.78
N PRO A 243 14.89 20.00 11.39
CA PRO A 243 15.84 20.07 10.25
C PRO A 243 16.99 19.05 10.33
N GLU A 244 17.56 18.85 11.51
CA GLU A 244 18.61 17.87 11.73
C GLU A 244 18.11 16.42 11.57
N GLN A 245 16.91 16.12 12.08
CA GLN A 245 16.28 14.82 11.92
C GLN A 245 15.91 14.55 10.46
N ALA A 246 15.45 15.57 9.72
CA ALA A 246 15.16 15.47 8.29
C ALA A 246 16.43 15.13 7.49
N THR A 247 17.56 15.76 7.85
CA THR A 247 18.87 15.46 7.25
C THR A 247 19.30 14.02 7.55
N ARG A 248 19.12 13.54 8.78
CA ARG A 248 19.39 12.14 9.14
C ARG A 248 18.46 11.17 8.41
N ALA A 249 17.18 11.46 8.34
CA ALA A 249 16.23 10.64 7.60
C ALA A 249 16.60 10.55 6.11
N ALA A 250 17.05 11.65 5.51
CA ALA A 250 17.54 11.65 4.13
C ALA A 250 18.80 10.78 3.95
N ALA A 251 19.74 10.84 4.88
CA ALA A 251 20.91 9.97 4.88
C ALA A 251 20.51 8.48 4.99
N VAL A 252 19.66 8.14 5.95
CA VAL A 252 19.14 6.78 6.15
C VAL A 252 18.45 6.27 4.89
N PHE A 253 17.56 7.03 4.26
CA PHE A 253 16.92 6.62 3.01
C PHE A 253 17.92 6.46 1.85
N SER A 254 18.99 7.26 1.81
CA SER A 254 20.06 7.11 0.81
C SER A 254 20.83 5.80 1.01
N GLU A 255 21.19 5.46 2.24
CA GLU A 255 21.84 4.20 2.59
C GLU A 255 20.95 2.98 2.30
N LEU A 256 19.65 3.05 2.64
CA LEU A 256 18.67 2.04 2.27
C LEU A 256 18.58 1.85 0.74
N ALA A 257 18.67 2.95 -0.02
CA ALA A 257 18.68 2.88 -1.48
C ALA A 257 19.94 2.17 -2.01
N ASP A 258 21.09 2.44 -1.42
CA ASP A 258 22.34 1.82 -1.87
C ASP A 258 22.41 0.32 -1.52
N ALA A 259 21.82 -0.07 -0.40
CA ALA A 259 21.75 -1.46 0.05
C ALA A 259 20.69 -2.31 -0.67
N ASP A 260 19.60 -1.72 -1.20
CA ASP A 260 18.52 -2.50 -1.82
C ASP A 260 18.89 -2.93 -3.25
N PRO A 261 18.78 -4.24 -3.59
CA PRO A 261 19.09 -4.73 -4.93
C PRO A 261 18.03 -4.38 -5.98
N GLY A 262 16.80 -4.04 -5.54
CA GLY A 262 15.66 -3.80 -6.43
C GLY A 262 15.63 -2.36 -6.96
N ALA A 263 15.76 -2.18 -8.28
CA ALA A 263 15.78 -0.86 -8.91
C ALA A 263 14.59 0.03 -8.52
N ASN A 264 13.40 -0.55 -8.40
CA ASN A 264 12.18 0.15 -8.04
C ASN A 264 12.20 0.67 -6.59
N VAL A 265 12.62 -0.18 -5.65
CA VAL A 265 12.74 0.17 -4.23
C VAL A 265 13.85 1.19 -4.02
N LYS A 266 14.99 0.97 -4.67
CA LYS A 266 16.11 1.93 -4.71
C LYS A 266 15.66 3.32 -5.17
N PHE A 267 14.85 3.38 -6.22
CA PHE A 267 14.32 4.64 -6.71
C PHE A 267 13.40 5.30 -5.66
N TYR A 268 12.52 4.52 -5.04
CA TYR A 268 11.66 5.01 -3.97
C TYR A 268 12.46 5.62 -2.82
N TYR A 269 13.48 4.91 -2.33
CA TYR A 269 14.31 5.40 -1.22
C TYR A 269 15.08 6.66 -1.59
N ARG A 270 15.61 6.76 -2.81
CA ARG A 270 16.27 7.98 -3.29
C ARG A 270 15.31 9.17 -3.38
N ASP A 271 14.09 8.94 -3.83
CA ASP A 271 13.09 10.00 -3.88
C ASP A 271 12.61 10.40 -2.48
N ALA A 272 12.41 9.44 -1.57
CA ALA A 272 12.13 9.71 -0.16
C ALA A 272 13.24 10.55 0.50
N ALA A 273 14.51 10.22 0.27
CA ALA A 273 15.64 11.00 0.77
C ALA A 273 15.59 12.48 0.32
N ARG A 274 15.30 12.71 -0.97
CA ARG A 274 15.15 14.06 -1.51
C ARG A 274 13.97 14.81 -0.89
N MET A 275 12.85 14.09 -0.70
CA MET A 275 11.62 14.66 -0.11
C MET A 275 11.80 15.03 1.36
N MET A 276 12.62 14.28 2.14
CA MET A 276 12.99 14.68 3.50
C MET A 276 13.70 16.04 3.54
N LEU A 277 14.40 16.40 2.48
CA LEU A 277 15.09 17.69 2.33
C LEU A 277 14.21 18.76 1.63
N GLY A 278 12.91 18.55 1.54
CA GLY A 278 11.94 19.51 1.00
C GLY A 278 11.78 19.47 -0.53
N ALA A 279 12.39 18.51 -1.22
CA ALA A 279 12.17 18.35 -2.65
C ALA A 279 10.76 17.82 -2.93
N GLN A 280 10.22 18.20 -4.07
CA GLN A 280 8.99 17.56 -4.58
C GLN A 280 9.28 16.14 -5.05
N ARG A 281 8.25 15.27 -4.99
CA ARG A 281 8.31 13.92 -5.53
C ARG A 281 8.72 13.96 -7.01
N ALA A 282 9.69 13.10 -7.38
CA ALA A 282 10.22 13.05 -8.73
C ALA A 282 9.18 12.57 -9.77
N GLN A 283 8.23 11.76 -9.32
CA GLN A 283 7.29 11.10 -10.22
C GLN A 283 5.83 11.52 -9.98
N THR A 284 5.03 11.42 -11.05
CA THR A 284 3.58 11.60 -10.98
C THR A 284 2.96 10.37 -10.29
N CYS A 285 2.11 10.58 -9.30
CA CYS A 285 1.36 9.51 -8.67
C CYS A 285 0.27 9.00 -9.62
N MET A 286 0.17 7.70 -9.75
CA MET A 286 -0.81 7.05 -10.60
C MET A 286 -1.96 6.42 -9.79
N MET A 287 -2.04 6.69 -8.48
CA MET A 287 -3.21 6.31 -7.68
C MET A 287 -4.46 7.02 -8.19
N GLY A 288 -5.60 6.35 -8.09
CA GLY A 288 -6.84 6.81 -8.73
C GLY A 288 -6.94 6.44 -10.22
N TYR A 289 -5.88 5.88 -10.82
CA TYR A 289 -5.87 5.36 -12.20
C TYR A 289 -5.69 3.85 -12.27
N TYR A 290 -4.82 3.27 -11.46
CA TYR A 290 -4.58 1.82 -11.42
C TYR A 290 -5.06 1.17 -10.13
N GLY A 291 -5.28 1.96 -9.08
CA GLY A 291 -5.67 1.48 -7.78
C GLY A 291 -6.58 2.47 -7.05
N PHE A 292 -7.30 1.97 -6.09
CA PHE A 292 -8.23 2.71 -5.26
C PHE A 292 -8.34 2.08 -3.88
N VAL A 293 -9.02 2.78 -2.99
CA VAL A 293 -9.27 2.36 -1.61
C VAL A 293 -10.78 2.26 -1.41
N ILE A 294 -11.24 1.19 -0.79
CA ILE A 294 -12.57 1.08 -0.18
C ILE A 294 -12.36 1.18 1.33
N GLU A 295 -13.05 2.11 1.97
CA GLU A 295 -13.04 2.22 3.42
C GLU A 295 -14.13 1.34 4.05
N TYR A 296 -13.98 1.08 5.33
CA TYR A 296 -14.84 0.23 6.15
C TYR A 296 -16.35 0.57 6.08
N ASP A 297 -16.70 1.76 5.66
CA ASP A 297 -18.06 2.29 5.51
C ASP A 297 -18.55 2.34 4.04
N GLY A 298 -17.76 1.81 3.11
CA GLY A 298 -18.06 1.76 1.67
C GLY A 298 -17.66 3.00 0.88
N ASN A 299 -17.06 4.01 1.50
CA ASN A 299 -16.49 5.15 0.79
C ASN A 299 -15.32 4.72 -0.09
N VAL A 300 -15.23 5.28 -1.29
CA VAL A 300 -14.18 5.01 -2.27
C VAL A 300 -13.28 6.21 -2.43
N TYR A 301 -11.98 6.01 -2.24
CA TYR A 301 -10.97 7.06 -2.38
C TYR A 301 -9.94 6.68 -3.44
N PRO A 302 -9.33 7.67 -4.14
CA PRO A 302 -8.22 7.40 -5.03
C PRO A 302 -6.99 6.85 -4.30
N CYS A 303 -6.75 7.29 -3.05
CA CYS A 303 -5.70 6.76 -2.18
C CYS A 303 -6.00 7.11 -0.71
N VAL A 304 -5.28 6.53 0.24
CA VAL A 304 -5.45 6.78 1.70
C VAL A 304 -5.09 8.21 2.14
N ASN A 305 -4.45 9.00 1.29
CA ASN A 305 -4.02 10.37 1.62
C ASN A 305 -4.87 11.45 0.95
N CYS A 306 -5.92 11.07 0.25
CA CYS A 306 -6.82 11.98 -0.47
C CYS A 306 -8.11 12.20 0.33
N GLU A 307 -8.09 13.08 1.23
CA GLU A 307 -8.87 13.27 2.43
C GLU A 307 -10.32 13.66 2.25
N ASP A 308 -10.55 14.63 1.43
CA ASP A 308 -11.85 15.22 1.13
C ASP A 308 -12.35 14.84 -0.27
N ARG A 309 -11.59 13.97 -0.95
CA ARG A 309 -11.75 13.66 -2.36
C ARG A 309 -12.23 12.23 -2.56
N THR A 310 -13.32 11.89 -1.88
CA THR A 310 -14.00 10.62 -2.14
C THR A 310 -14.57 10.59 -3.55
N PHE A 311 -14.43 9.47 -4.23
CA PHE A 311 -15.16 9.24 -5.48
C PHE A 311 -16.66 9.06 -5.24
N GLY A 312 -17.07 8.72 -4.00
CA GLY A 312 -18.42 8.46 -3.53
C GLY A 312 -18.48 7.19 -2.68
N ASN A 313 -19.66 6.58 -2.56
CA ASN A 313 -19.90 5.46 -1.66
C ASN A 313 -20.60 4.30 -2.39
N LEU A 314 -20.03 3.09 -2.27
CA LEU A 314 -20.52 1.87 -2.95
C LEU A 314 -21.85 1.33 -2.41
N CYS A 315 -22.28 1.76 -1.23
CA CYS A 315 -23.62 1.47 -0.74
C CYS A 315 -24.71 2.31 -1.43
N LYS A 316 -24.32 3.35 -2.18
CA LYS A 316 -25.24 4.33 -2.78
C LYS A 316 -25.14 4.38 -4.31
N GLN A 317 -24.01 4.02 -4.87
CA GLN A 317 -23.69 4.19 -6.29
C GLN A 317 -22.88 2.98 -6.78
N SER A 318 -23.01 2.66 -8.06
CA SER A 318 -22.20 1.61 -8.68
C SER A 318 -20.73 2.03 -8.80
N PHE A 319 -19.81 1.06 -8.79
CA PHE A 319 -18.39 1.34 -9.01
C PHE A 319 -18.14 1.99 -10.38
N ARG A 320 -18.95 1.66 -11.38
CA ARG A 320 -18.88 2.27 -12.71
C ARG A 320 -19.12 3.79 -12.66
N GLU A 321 -20.15 4.21 -11.94
CA GLU A 321 -20.48 5.64 -11.78
C GLU A 321 -19.39 6.35 -11.00
N LEU A 322 -18.87 5.72 -9.94
CA LEU A 322 -17.80 6.28 -9.11
C LEU A 322 -16.49 6.39 -9.89
N TRP A 323 -16.08 5.34 -10.60
CA TRP A 323 -14.75 5.28 -11.23
C TRP A 323 -14.63 6.12 -12.49
N TRP A 324 -15.65 6.12 -13.35
CA TRP A 324 -15.64 6.84 -14.63
C TRP A 324 -16.46 8.13 -14.63
N GLY A 325 -17.10 8.48 -13.52
CA GLY A 325 -17.91 9.69 -13.39
C GLY A 325 -17.10 10.99 -13.46
N ALA A 326 -17.79 12.08 -13.79
CA ALA A 326 -17.16 13.40 -13.92
C ALA A 326 -16.48 13.87 -12.61
N HIS A 327 -17.06 13.50 -11.45
CA HIS A 327 -16.50 13.83 -10.15
C HIS A 327 -15.12 13.20 -9.94
N ALA A 328 -14.98 11.89 -10.22
CA ALA A 328 -13.69 11.22 -10.12
C ALA A 328 -12.66 11.78 -11.13
N GLN A 329 -13.13 12.19 -12.31
CA GLN A 329 -12.24 12.85 -13.30
C GLN A 329 -11.73 14.20 -12.78
N ALA A 330 -12.57 15.03 -12.17
CA ALA A 330 -12.17 16.28 -11.55
C ALA A 330 -11.09 16.04 -10.46
N ILE A 331 -11.31 15.08 -9.55
CA ILE A 331 -10.33 14.70 -8.52
C ILE A 331 -9.00 14.25 -9.14
N ARG A 332 -9.02 13.44 -10.20
CA ARG A 332 -7.81 13.00 -10.91
C ARG A 332 -7.06 14.16 -11.55
N CYS A 333 -7.77 15.15 -12.10
CA CYS A 333 -7.17 16.37 -12.63
C CYS A 333 -6.42 17.15 -11.55
N GLU A 334 -7.03 17.32 -10.37
CA GLU A 334 -6.39 17.97 -9.23
C GLU A 334 -5.16 17.21 -8.74
N MET A 335 -5.24 15.87 -8.64
CA MET A 335 -4.09 15.04 -8.30
C MET A 335 -2.93 15.19 -9.28
N ARG A 336 -3.21 15.31 -10.58
CA ARG A 336 -2.20 15.58 -11.61
C ARG A 336 -1.59 16.97 -11.48
N ALA A 337 -2.40 17.96 -11.16
CA ALA A 337 -1.94 19.31 -10.87
C ALA A 337 -1.13 19.41 -9.55
N ARG A 338 -0.85 18.26 -8.90
CA ARG A 338 -0.13 18.17 -7.62
C ARG A 338 -0.79 18.92 -6.48
N CYS A 339 -2.11 19.05 -6.51
CA CYS A 339 -2.89 19.63 -5.42
C CYS A 339 -3.07 18.67 -4.22
N CYS A 340 -2.57 17.45 -4.31
CA CYS A 340 -2.54 16.53 -3.18
C CYS A 340 -1.33 16.81 -2.27
N PRO A 341 -1.41 16.43 -0.97
CA PRO A 341 -0.29 16.58 -0.03
C PRO A 341 0.99 15.94 -0.55
N VAL A 342 2.13 16.48 -0.16
CA VAL A 342 3.43 15.85 -0.43
C VAL A 342 3.46 14.52 0.30
N CYS A 343 3.57 13.43 -0.45
CA CYS A 343 3.44 12.08 0.06
C CYS A 343 4.56 11.18 -0.47
N ALA A 344 5.29 10.56 0.44
CA ALA A 344 6.30 9.54 0.15
C ALA A 344 5.80 8.14 0.58
N SER A 345 4.52 7.83 0.38
CA SER A 345 3.97 6.50 0.70
C SER A 345 4.56 5.42 -0.19
N ILE A 346 5.23 4.45 0.42
CA ILE A 346 5.83 3.31 -0.28
C ILE A 346 4.77 2.46 -1.02
N CYS A 347 3.59 2.31 -0.44
CA CYS A 347 2.52 1.47 -0.99
C CYS A 347 2.04 1.96 -2.36
N TYR A 348 2.11 3.27 -2.63
CA TYR A 348 1.60 3.89 -3.84
C TYR A 348 2.70 4.38 -4.76
N THR A 349 3.85 4.72 -4.21
CA THR A 349 4.99 5.19 -5.00
C THR A 349 5.60 4.04 -5.79
N LEU A 350 5.76 2.85 -5.19
CA LEU A 350 6.35 1.70 -5.88
C LEU A 350 5.62 1.29 -7.16
N PRO A 351 4.29 1.11 -7.17
CA PRO A 351 3.57 0.84 -8.42
C PRO A 351 3.68 1.98 -9.44
N SER A 352 3.63 3.23 -8.99
CA SER A 352 3.80 4.40 -9.88
C SER A 352 5.18 4.43 -10.53
N ASN A 353 6.24 4.07 -9.78
CA ASN A 353 7.61 3.97 -10.30
C ASN A 353 7.75 2.91 -11.39
N LEU A 354 7.14 1.74 -11.20
CA LEU A 354 7.15 0.66 -12.20
C LEU A 354 6.49 1.11 -13.50
N MET A 355 5.37 1.80 -13.42
CA MET A 355 4.67 2.32 -14.58
C MET A 355 5.51 3.34 -15.35
N GLN A 356 6.21 4.25 -14.65
CA GLN A 356 7.08 5.24 -15.29
C GLN A 356 8.38 4.65 -15.82
N ALA A 357 8.96 3.65 -15.14
CA ALA A 357 10.14 2.95 -15.66
C ALA A 357 9.85 2.28 -17.02
N ALA A 358 8.66 1.69 -17.17
CA ALA A 358 8.20 1.15 -18.44
C ALA A 358 8.04 2.25 -19.51
N ASP A 359 7.48 3.41 -19.17
CA ASP A 359 7.36 4.58 -20.08
C ASP A 359 8.74 5.08 -20.54
N ILE A 360 9.69 5.24 -19.62
CA ILE A 360 11.06 5.65 -19.94
C ILE A 360 11.76 4.62 -20.84
N GLY A 361 11.59 3.34 -20.55
CA GLY A 361 12.13 2.27 -21.38
C GLY A 361 11.56 2.28 -22.80
N TRP A 362 10.25 2.46 -22.92
CA TRP A 362 9.56 2.55 -24.20
C TRP A 362 9.96 3.78 -25.02
N ARG A 363 10.02 4.96 -24.41
CA ARG A 363 10.49 6.18 -25.07
C ARG A 363 11.94 6.05 -25.52
N ARG A 364 12.82 5.39 -24.75
CA ARG A 364 14.19 5.11 -25.19
C ARG A 364 14.23 4.14 -26.38
N LEU A 365 13.34 3.15 -26.43
CA LEU A 365 13.23 2.22 -27.55
C LEU A 365 12.74 2.97 -28.81
N LEU A 366 11.70 3.78 -28.69
CA LEU A 366 11.18 4.57 -29.80
C LEU A 366 12.21 5.58 -30.34
N ARG A 367 12.99 6.24 -29.45
CA ARG A 367 14.09 7.14 -29.86
C ARG A 367 15.23 6.43 -30.58
N ARG A 368 15.41 5.12 -30.34
CA ARG A 368 16.36 4.30 -31.12
C ARG A 368 15.86 3.99 -32.52
N VAL A 369 14.55 4.06 -32.73
CA VAL A 369 13.90 3.87 -34.04
C VAL A 369 13.82 5.20 -34.83
N ASP A 370 13.83 6.34 -34.10
CA ASP A 370 13.81 7.69 -34.72
C ASP A 370 14.97 8.54 -34.15
N PRO A 371 16.12 8.65 -34.86
CA PRO A 371 17.30 9.37 -34.38
C PRO A 371 17.20 10.91 -34.46
N GLY A 372 16.02 11.47 -34.80
CA GLY A 372 15.86 12.86 -35.25
C GLY A 372 15.54 13.94 -34.20
N GLU A 373 15.33 13.64 -32.91
CA GLU A 373 15.01 14.68 -31.92
C GLU A 373 16.14 15.03 -30.94
N LYS A 374 16.39 16.35 -30.86
CA LYS A 374 17.44 17.00 -30.07
C LYS A 374 17.29 16.72 -28.57
N LYS A 375 18.45 16.55 -27.94
CA LYS A 375 18.62 16.43 -26.48
C LYS A 375 17.95 17.60 -25.75
N ILE A 376 17.04 17.29 -24.85
CA ILE A 376 16.67 18.18 -23.74
C ILE A 376 17.52 17.74 -22.54
N GLU A 377 18.46 18.57 -22.15
CA GLU A 377 19.22 18.42 -20.92
C GLU A 377 18.32 18.76 -19.72
N TYR A 378 18.35 17.89 -18.71
CA TYR A 378 17.71 18.11 -17.41
C TYR A 378 18.77 18.53 -16.39
#